data_23d2917b8c3b2948ed70a0c7d6257609
#
_entry.id   23d2917b8c3b2948ed70a0c7d6257609
#
_cell.length_a   1.000
_cell.length_b   1.000
_cell.length_c   1.000
_cell.angle_alpha   90.00
_cell.angle_beta   90.00
_cell.angle_gamma   90.00
#
_symmetry.space_group_name_H-M   'P 1'
#
loop_
_entity.id
_entity.type
_entity.pdbx_description
1 polymer ?
#
loop_
_entity_poly.entity_id
_entity_poly.type
_entity_poly.pdbx_seq_one_letter_code
_entity_poly.pdbx_strand_id
1 'polypeptide(L)'
;MKNILLVSDNQELIQNLETIVTFMGESCQSRGFASCERYLQDSGADAVLIEHASSPIVSNLVEKFPHIPFVALVENNSQATAGCNLVSVIATPLTYPVLTQAIHRCQEYSRRKPSLSRTAGTKTRLFRSLIGKSEQIQIVRRLVEQVAPTDATVLILGESGTGKEVVARNVHFLSER
;
A
#
# COMPACT_ATOMS: atom_id res chain seq x y z
N MET A 1 -4.12 2.60 -3.60
CA MET A 1 -3.01 2.73 -4.57
C MET A 1 -3.45 2.02 -5.84
N LYS A 2 -3.06 2.49 -6.99
CA LYS A 2 -3.54 1.86 -8.24
C LYS A 2 -2.56 0.84 -8.80
N ASN A 3 -1.29 0.91 -8.40
CA ASN A 3 -0.25 0.06 -8.97
C ASN A 3 0.87 -0.20 -7.97
N ILE A 4 0.87 -1.38 -7.37
CA ILE A 4 1.94 -1.86 -6.49
C ILE A 4 2.86 -2.75 -7.31
N LEU A 5 4.16 -2.44 -7.32
CA LEU A 5 5.16 -3.26 -7.98
C LEU A 5 5.77 -4.25 -6.97
N LEU A 6 5.71 -5.52 -7.30
CA LEU A 6 6.37 -6.59 -6.56
C LEU A 6 7.68 -6.94 -7.26
N VAL A 7 8.80 -6.83 -6.57
CA VAL A 7 10.14 -7.12 -7.13
C VAL A 7 10.75 -8.28 -6.38
N SER A 8 10.77 -9.42 -7.02
CA SER A 8 11.38 -10.66 -6.52
C SER A 8 11.64 -11.60 -7.70
N ASP A 9 12.61 -12.48 -7.55
CA ASP A 9 12.83 -13.61 -8.46
C ASP A 9 12.26 -14.92 -7.89
N ASN A 10 11.70 -14.87 -6.67
CA ASN A 10 11.05 -16.01 -6.02
C ASN A 10 9.56 -16.06 -6.39
N GLN A 11 9.17 -17.03 -7.22
CA GLN A 11 7.80 -17.16 -7.69
C GLN A 11 6.78 -17.48 -6.58
N GLU A 12 7.16 -18.25 -5.58
CA GLU A 12 6.28 -18.58 -4.45
C GLU A 12 5.95 -17.33 -3.63
N LEU A 13 6.95 -16.50 -3.36
CA LEU A 13 6.75 -15.22 -2.66
C LEU A 13 5.86 -14.28 -3.46
N ILE A 14 6.06 -14.20 -4.79
CA ILE A 14 5.23 -13.39 -5.69
C ILE A 14 3.78 -13.84 -5.62
N GLN A 15 3.49 -15.14 -5.78
CA GLN A 15 2.12 -15.66 -5.76
C GLN A 15 1.41 -15.38 -4.42
N ASN A 16 2.12 -15.56 -3.32
CA ASN A 16 1.59 -15.26 -1.98
C ASN A 16 1.26 -13.78 -1.84
N LEU A 17 2.17 -12.90 -2.25
CA LEU A 17 1.96 -11.44 -2.21
C LEU A 17 0.83 -11.00 -3.13
N GLU A 18 0.79 -11.47 -4.37
CA GLU A 18 -0.28 -11.15 -5.33
C GLU A 18 -1.64 -11.57 -4.78
N THR A 19 -1.73 -12.74 -4.15
CA THR A 19 -2.97 -13.21 -3.52
C THR A 19 -3.42 -12.26 -2.41
N ILE A 20 -2.50 -11.88 -1.51
CA ILE A 20 -2.82 -11.00 -0.39
C ILE A 20 -3.18 -9.59 -0.89
N VAL A 21 -2.38 -9.02 -1.80
CA VAL A 21 -2.61 -7.67 -2.35
C VAL A 21 -3.91 -7.61 -3.14
N THR A 22 -4.21 -8.62 -3.95
CA THR A 22 -5.49 -8.72 -4.67
C THR A 22 -6.68 -8.86 -3.73
N PHE A 23 -6.52 -9.64 -2.65
CA PHE A 23 -7.54 -9.76 -1.61
C PHE A 23 -7.80 -8.42 -0.90
N MET A 24 -6.78 -7.57 -0.74
CA MET A 24 -6.89 -6.21 -0.22
C MET A 24 -7.62 -5.26 -1.18
N GLY A 25 -7.88 -5.68 -2.43
CA GLY A 25 -8.52 -4.86 -3.46
C GLY A 25 -7.57 -3.91 -4.19
N GLU A 26 -6.26 -4.14 -4.05
CA GLU A 26 -5.23 -3.37 -4.75
C GLU A 26 -4.82 -4.09 -6.04
N SER A 27 -4.37 -3.32 -7.03
CA SER A 27 -3.72 -3.88 -8.21
C SER A 27 -2.21 -3.98 -8.00
N CYS A 28 -1.65 -5.11 -8.39
CA CYS A 28 -0.21 -5.32 -8.34
C CYS A 28 0.31 -5.88 -9.66
N GLN A 29 1.58 -5.64 -9.90
CA GLN A 29 2.35 -6.26 -10.98
C GLN A 29 3.66 -6.78 -10.42
N SER A 30 4.08 -7.93 -10.90
CA SER A 30 5.36 -8.54 -10.52
C SER A 30 6.40 -8.36 -11.60
N ARG A 31 7.64 -8.13 -11.20
CA ARG A 31 8.83 -8.04 -12.08
C ARG A 31 10.05 -8.61 -11.36
N GLY A 32 10.92 -9.24 -12.13
CA GLY A 32 12.24 -9.61 -11.66
C GLY A 32 13.17 -8.39 -11.55
N PHE A 33 14.27 -8.53 -10.81
CA PHE A 33 15.24 -7.46 -10.58
C PHE A 33 15.79 -6.85 -11.87
N ALA A 34 15.99 -7.65 -12.93
CA ALA A 34 16.55 -7.18 -14.21
C ALA A 34 15.62 -6.20 -14.96
N SER A 35 14.31 -6.25 -14.74
CA SER A 35 13.31 -5.49 -15.49
C SER A 35 12.61 -4.41 -14.67
N CYS A 36 12.77 -4.41 -13.35
CA CYS A 36 12.06 -3.52 -12.44
C CYS A 36 12.42 -2.04 -12.67
N GLU A 37 13.69 -1.73 -12.92
CA GLU A 37 14.14 -0.36 -13.14
C GLU A 37 13.49 0.27 -14.38
N ARG A 38 13.49 -0.45 -15.49
CA ARG A 38 12.85 0.00 -16.74
C ARG A 38 11.35 0.21 -16.54
N TYR A 39 10.70 -0.72 -15.85
CA TYR A 39 9.27 -0.58 -15.54
C TYR A 39 8.98 0.68 -14.70
N LEU A 40 9.80 0.97 -13.69
CA LEU A 40 9.65 2.17 -12.86
C LEU A 40 9.84 3.47 -13.64
N GLN A 41 10.72 3.47 -14.66
CA GLN A 41 10.93 4.61 -15.56
C GLN A 41 9.75 4.84 -16.50
N ASP A 42 9.23 3.76 -17.11
CA ASP A 42 8.22 3.83 -18.17
C ASP A 42 6.79 4.00 -17.60
N SER A 43 6.44 3.24 -16.60
CA SER A 43 5.06 3.13 -16.10
C SER A 43 4.89 3.71 -14.70
N GLY A 44 5.94 3.75 -13.90
CA GLY A 44 5.90 4.14 -12.51
C GLY A 44 5.15 3.15 -11.61
N ALA A 45 5.29 3.32 -10.31
CA ALA A 45 4.53 2.59 -9.31
C ALA A 45 4.16 3.50 -8.15
N ASP A 46 3.04 3.22 -7.49
CA ASP A 46 2.63 3.96 -6.28
C ASP A 46 3.38 3.48 -5.02
N ALA A 47 3.83 2.22 -5.04
CA ALA A 47 4.71 1.61 -4.04
C ALA A 47 5.45 0.42 -4.63
N VAL A 48 6.60 0.10 -4.07
CA VAL A 48 7.42 -1.06 -4.43
C VAL A 48 7.62 -1.94 -3.21
N LEU A 49 7.24 -3.21 -3.33
CA LEU A 49 7.61 -4.25 -2.38
C LEU A 49 8.78 -5.01 -2.99
N ILE A 50 9.93 -4.99 -2.32
CA ILE A 50 11.17 -5.51 -2.87
C ILE A 50 11.84 -6.50 -1.92
N GLU A 51 12.24 -7.64 -2.45
CA GLU A 51 13.04 -8.64 -1.75
C GLU A 51 14.53 -8.24 -1.72
N HIS A 52 15.33 -8.92 -0.89
CA HIS A 52 16.78 -8.70 -0.78
C HIS A 52 17.20 -7.24 -0.54
N ALA A 53 16.60 -6.60 0.47
CA ALA A 53 16.84 -5.20 0.83
C ALA A 53 18.32 -4.81 1.06
N SER A 54 19.19 -5.78 1.32
CA SER A 54 20.64 -5.57 1.49
C SER A 54 21.44 -5.57 0.17
N SER A 55 20.77 -5.80 -0.96
CA SER A 55 21.43 -5.84 -2.27
C SER A 55 21.82 -4.42 -2.73
N PRO A 56 23.02 -4.23 -3.33
CA PRO A 56 23.40 -2.96 -3.95
C PRO A 56 22.41 -2.47 -5.02
N ILE A 57 21.71 -3.40 -5.68
CA ILE A 57 20.67 -3.09 -6.67
C ILE A 57 19.51 -2.35 -6.00
N VAL A 58 19.08 -2.81 -4.82
CA VAL A 58 17.99 -2.19 -4.07
C VAL A 58 18.39 -0.79 -3.61
N SER A 59 19.61 -0.62 -3.09
CA SER A 59 20.11 0.70 -2.67
C SER A 59 20.10 1.69 -3.84
N ASN A 60 20.56 1.27 -5.01
CA ASN A 60 20.55 2.10 -6.22
C ASN A 60 19.12 2.47 -6.66
N LEU A 61 18.18 1.52 -6.64
CA LEU A 61 16.77 1.78 -6.97
C LEU A 61 16.13 2.78 -6.00
N VAL A 62 16.37 2.62 -4.70
CA VAL A 62 15.86 3.51 -3.66
C VAL A 62 16.36 4.94 -3.86
N GLU A 63 17.64 5.13 -4.16
CA GLU A 63 18.24 6.44 -4.44
C GLU A 63 17.73 7.05 -5.75
N LYS A 64 17.57 6.25 -6.80
CA LYS A 64 17.17 6.70 -8.12
C LYS A 64 15.70 7.13 -8.19
N PHE A 65 14.84 6.53 -7.37
CA PHE A 65 13.41 6.82 -7.33
C PHE A 65 12.95 7.37 -5.97
N PRO A 66 13.45 8.54 -5.53
CA PRO A 66 13.19 9.06 -4.18
C PRO A 66 11.72 9.45 -3.94
N HIS A 67 10.91 9.53 -5.00
CA HIS A 67 9.47 9.85 -4.91
C HIS A 67 8.59 8.61 -4.71
N ILE A 68 9.13 7.41 -4.94
CA ILE A 68 8.41 6.15 -4.78
C ILE A 68 8.73 5.56 -3.40
N PRO A 69 7.74 5.19 -2.59
CA PRO A 69 7.97 4.49 -1.33
C PRO A 69 8.32 3.02 -1.58
N PHE A 70 9.35 2.55 -0.89
CA PHE A 70 9.80 1.16 -0.91
C PHE A 70 9.46 0.47 0.40
N VAL A 71 9.08 -0.79 0.31
CA VAL A 71 8.93 -1.74 1.42
C VAL A 71 9.90 -2.88 1.19
N ALA A 72 10.83 -3.06 2.10
CA ALA A 72 11.77 -4.17 2.04
C ALA A 72 11.16 -5.44 2.64
N LEU A 73 11.30 -6.53 1.94
CA LEU A 73 10.99 -7.87 2.40
C LEU A 73 12.31 -8.55 2.79
N VAL A 74 12.42 -8.99 4.03
CA VAL A 74 13.66 -9.58 4.57
C VAL A 74 13.37 -10.95 5.15
N GLU A 75 14.26 -11.89 4.94
CA GLU A 75 14.26 -13.14 5.67
C GLU A 75 14.97 -12.95 7.01
N ASN A 76 14.32 -13.39 8.09
CA ASN A 76 14.82 -13.44 9.47
C ASN A 76 16.06 -12.56 9.78
N ASN A 77 15.83 -11.39 10.38
CA ASN A 77 16.85 -10.50 10.97
C ASN A 77 17.94 -9.93 10.02
N SER A 78 17.77 -9.96 8.72
CA SER A 78 18.66 -9.24 7.81
C SER A 78 18.48 -7.73 7.96
N GLN A 79 19.59 -7.00 8.06
CA GLN A 79 19.55 -5.54 8.10
C GLN A 79 19.19 -5.01 6.70
N ALA A 80 18.13 -4.23 6.61
CA ALA A 80 17.81 -3.54 5.38
C ALA A 80 18.66 -2.27 5.22
N THR A 81 19.05 -1.97 4.01
CA THR A 81 19.78 -0.73 3.69
C THR A 81 18.88 0.47 3.99
N ALA A 82 19.38 1.43 4.74
CA ALA A 82 18.63 2.63 5.07
C ALA A 82 18.50 3.56 3.84
N GLY A 83 17.28 3.98 3.53
CA GLY A 83 17.01 4.98 2.50
C GLY A 83 15.86 5.89 2.92
N CYS A 84 15.84 7.13 2.46
CA CYS A 84 14.83 8.12 2.87
C CYS A 84 13.40 7.77 2.44
N ASN A 85 13.24 6.91 1.46
CA ASN A 85 11.97 6.41 0.92
C ASN A 85 11.75 4.91 1.20
N LEU A 86 12.61 4.26 1.99
CA LEU A 86 12.36 2.95 2.56
C LEU A 86 11.43 3.12 3.79
N VAL A 87 10.14 2.96 3.58
CA VAL A 87 9.11 3.30 4.57
C VAL A 87 8.80 2.18 5.56
N SER A 88 9.12 0.95 5.20
CA SER A 88 8.91 -0.22 6.06
C SER A 88 9.84 -1.36 5.70
N VAL A 89 10.16 -2.17 6.71
CA VAL A 89 10.85 -3.46 6.56
C VAL A 89 9.94 -4.52 7.14
N ILE A 90 9.71 -5.59 6.41
CA ILE A 90 8.81 -6.68 6.78
C ILE A 90 9.59 -7.99 6.72
N ALA A 91 9.57 -8.73 7.84
CA ALA A 91 10.13 -10.07 7.88
C ALA A 91 9.14 -11.12 7.34
N THR A 92 9.64 -12.13 6.68
CA THR A 92 8.86 -13.32 6.32
C THR A 92 8.74 -14.26 7.54
N PRO A 93 7.61 -14.97 7.75
CA PRO A 93 6.43 -15.07 6.89
C PRO A 93 5.53 -13.82 6.94
N LEU A 94 5.01 -13.44 5.77
CA LEU A 94 4.16 -12.26 5.62
C LEU A 94 2.78 -12.51 6.20
N THR A 95 2.32 -11.59 7.03
CA THR A 95 0.96 -11.60 7.56
C THR A 95 0.16 -10.41 7.02
N TYR A 96 -1.14 -10.62 6.86
CA TYR A 96 -2.06 -9.60 6.36
C TYR A 96 -1.97 -8.25 7.13
N PRO A 97 -1.97 -8.23 8.50
CA PRO A 97 -1.90 -6.97 9.23
C PRO A 97 -0.61 -6.19 8.99
N VAL A 98 0.52 -6.90 8.89
CA VAL A 98 1.84 -6.28 8.68
C VAL A 98 1.92 -5.66 7.29
N LEU A 99 1.43 -6.36 6.26
CA LEU A 99 1.39 -5.84 4.90
C LEU A 99 0.46 -4.63 4.78
N THR A 100 -0.73 -4.67 5.42
CA THR A 100 -1.66 -3.54 5.46
C THR A 100 -1.01 -2.31 6.08
N GLN A 101 -0.29 -2.47 7.18
CA GLN A 101 0.42 -1.36 7.84
C GLN A 101 1.53 -0.79 6.94
N ALA A 102 2.26 -1.63 6.22
CA ALA A 102 3.31 -1.18 5.31
C ALA A 102 2.74 -0.39 4.13
N ILE A 103 1.69 -0.87 3.50
CA ILE A 103 1.00 -0.17 2.42
C ILE A 103 0.48 1.19 2.92
N HIS A 104 -0.04 1.25 4.14
CA HIS A 104 -0.46 2.51 4.74
C HIS A 104 0.70 3.50 4.89
N ARG A 105 1.87 3.06 5.35
CA ARG A 105 3.08 3.91 5.43
C ARG A 105 3.49 4.42 4.05
N CYS A 106 3.37 3.59 3.00
CA CYS A 106 3.61 4.03 1.62
C CYS A 106 2.68 5.18 1.22
N GLN A 107 1.41 5.11 1.59
CA GLN A 107 0.44 6.16 1.31
C GLN A 107 0.74 7.45 2.06
N GLU A 108 1.11 7.36 3.33
CA GLU A 108 1.53 8.51 4.14
C GLU A 108 2.76 9.18 3.53
N TYR A 109 3.73 8.39 3.07
CA TYR A 109 4.91 8.89 2.38
C TYR A 109 4.55 9.68 1.12
N SER A 110 3.71 9.10 0.26
CA SER A 110 3.26 9.72 -0.99
C SER A 110 2.46 11.01 -0.77
N ARG A 111 1.79 11.15 0.37
CA ARG A 111 1.07 12.39 0.76
C ARG A 111 1.99 13.51 1.22
N ARG A 112 3.09 13.17 1.92
CA ARG A 112 4.01 14.16 2.50
C ARG A 112 4.90 14.81 1.45
N LYS A 113 5.14 14.16 0.31
CA LYS A 113 5.92 14.74 -0.80
C LYS A 113 4.97 15.31 -1.86
N PRO A 114 5.08 16.62 -2.20
CA PRO A 114 4.35 17.16 -3.34
C PRO A 114 4.85 16.46 -4.61
N SER A 115 3.96 15.72 -5.26
CA SER A 115 4.26 15.01 -6.50
C SER A 115 4.52 15.97 -7.63
N LEU A 116 5.68 15.88 -8.26
CA LEU A 116 6.06 16.63 -9.46
C LEU A 116 5.35 16.16 -10.75
N SER A 117 4.43 15.21 -10.67
CA SER A 117 3.60 14.80 -11.80
C SER A 117 2.23 14.33 -11.34
N ARG A 118 1.30 15.27 -11.24
CA ARG A 118 -0.14 14.94 -11.14
C ARG A 118 -0.76 15.06 -12.53
N THR A 119 -0.73 14.01 -13.33
CA THR A 119 -1.79 13.78 -14.29
C THR A 119 -3.07 13.42 -13.50
N ALA A 120 -4.10 14.19 -13.77
CA ALA A 120 -5.39 14.09 -13.11
C ALA A 120 -5.96 12.67 -13.23
N GLY A 121 -5.95 11.92 -12.13
CA GLY A 121 -6.55 10.61 -12.02
C GLY A 121 -7.06 10.43 -10.59
N THR A 122 -8.38 10.47 -10.48
CA THR A 122 -9.25 10.15 -9.34
C THR A 122 -8.53 9.62 -8.10
N LYS A 123 -8.60 10.38 -7.01
CA LYS A 123 -8.15 10.02 -5.66
C LYS A 123 -8.83 8.72 -5.20
N THR A 124 -8.28 7.57 -5.52
CA THR A 124 -8.69 6.31 -4.90
C THR A 124 -8.00 6.27 -3.53
N ARG A 125 -8.68 6.79 -2.53
CA ARG A 125 -8.26 6.69 -1.14
C ARG A 125 -8.46 5.26 -0.70
N LEU A 126 -7.41 4.61 -0.21
CA LEU A 126 -7.50 3.27 0.36
C LEU A 126 -8.34 3.29 1.62
N PHE A 127 -9.37 2.48 1.61
CA PHE A 127 -10.12 2.17 2.82
C PHE A 127 -9.27 1.24 3.69
N ARG A 128 -8.81 1.72 4.84
CA ARG A 128 -8.12 0.89 5.81
C ARG A 128 -9.02 -0.28 6.20
N SER A 129 -8.61 -1.50 5.84
CA SER A 129 -9.17 -2.76 6.30
C SER A 129 -10.71 -2.96 6.16
N LEU A 130 -11.43 -2.13 5.41
CA LEU A 130 -12.81 -2.40 4.99
C LEU A 130 -12.75 -3.37 3.81
N ILE A 131 -12.43 -4.65 4.12
CA ILE A 131 -12.20 -5.70 3.14
C ILE A 131 -13.49 -6.44 2.89
N GLY A 132 -13.74 -6.74 1.62
CA GLY A 132 -14.89 -7.52 1.18
C GLY A 132 -15.37 -7.07 -0.19
N LYS A 133 -15.91 -8.03 -0.95
CA LYS A 133 -16.52 -7.81 -2.26
C LYS A 133 -18.05 -7.87 -2.19
N SER A 134 -18.64 -8.09 -1.00
CA SER A 134 -20.08 -8.12 -0.85
C SER A 134 -20.70 -6.75 -1.15
N GLU A 135 -21.92 -6.75 -1.64
CA GLU A 135 -22.66 -5.54 -1.96
C GLU A 135 -22.79 -4.62 -0.74
N GLN A 136 -23.02 -5.20 0.43
CA GLN A 136 -23.14 -4.47 1.70
C GLN A 136 -21.87 -3.69 2.04
N ILE A 137 -20.69 -4.30 1.88
CA ILE A 137 -19.41 -3.62 2.11
C ILE A 137 -19.18 -2.50 1.09
N GLN A 138 -19.61 -2.69 -0.16
CA GLN A 138 -19.50 -1.64 -1.18
C GLN A 138 -20.42 -0.45 -0.86
N ILE A 139 -21.60 -0.70 -0.30
CA ILE A 139 -22.50 0.36 0.17
C ILE A 139 -21.84 1.13 1.31
N VAL A 140 -21.30 0.44 2.32
CA VAL A 140 -20.61 1.09 3.44
C VAL A 140 -19.43 1.95 2.95
N ARG A 141 -18.63 1.48 1.99
CA ARG A 141 -17.53 2.26 1.41
C ARG A 141 -18.05 3.56 0.76
N ARG A 142 -19.09 3.48 -0.04
CA ARG A 142 -19.69 4.68 -0.68
C ARG A 142 -20.20 5.67 0.35
N LEU A 143 -20.87 5.20 1.41
CA LEU A 143 -21.34 6.06 2.49
C LEU A 143 -20.17 6.74 3.21
N VAL A 144 -19.11 6.03 3.51
CA VAL A 144 -17.89 6.60 4.12
C VAL A 144 -17.27 7.68 3.22
N GLU A 145 -17.17 7.44 1.91
CA GLU A 145 -16.67 8.44 0.95
C GLU A 145 -17.53 9.71 0.89
N GLN A 146 -18.83 9.56 1.02
CA GLN A 146 -19.77 10.69 1.00
C GLN A 146 -19.69 11.54 2.28
N VAL A 147 -19.58 10.89 3.46
CA VAL A 147 -19.65 11.62 4.74
C VAL A 147 -18.30 12.14 5.21
N ALA A 148 -17.20 11.48 4.86
CA ALA A 148 -15.88 11.85 5.34
C ALA A 148 -15.45 13.29 5.02
N PRO A 149 -15.74 13.88 3.84
CA PRO A 149 -15.39 15.27 3.54
C PRO A 149 -16.33 16.30 4.18
N THR A 150 -17.40 15.86 4.85
CA THR A 150 -18.39 16.77 5.45
C THR A 150 -18.11 16.99 6.95
N ASP A 151 -18.71 18.07 7.50
CA ASP A 151 -18.68 18.37 8.94
C ASP A 151 -19.82 17.69 9.72
N ALA A 152 -20.55 16.77 9.08
CA ALA A 152 -21.70 16.10 9.68
C ALA A 152 -21.27 15.12 10.79
N THR A 153 -22.09 15.02 11.83
CA THR A 153 -21.95 13.97 12.84
C THR A 153 -22.38 12.62 12.27
N VAL A 154 -21.53 11.62 12.36
CA VAL A 154 -21.78 10.27 11.82
C VAL A 154 -22.05 9.30 12.96
N LEU A 155 -23.22 8.65 12.95
CA LEU A 155 -23.57 7.56 13.86
C LEU A 155 -23.35 6.22 13.15
N ILE A 156 -22.50 5.35 13.74
CA ILE A 156 -22.19 4.03 13.20
C ILE A 156 -22.86 2.97 14.07
N LEU A 157 -23.84 2.28 13.51
CA LEU A 157 -24.60 1.22 14.18
C LEU A 157 -24.18 -0.17 13.68
N GLY A 158 -24.28 -1.17 14.56
CA GLY A 158 -24.01 -2.56 14.24
C GLY A 158 -23.73 -3.40 15.49
N GLU A 159 -23.77 -4.72 15.36
CA GLU A 159 -23.50 -5.66 16.45
C GLU A 159 -22.03 -5.61 16.91
N SER A 160 -21.74 -6.20 18.08
CA SER A 160 -20.35 -6.29 18.56
C SER A 160 -19.50 -7.11 17.58
N GLY A 161 -18.27 -6.65 17.29
CA GLY A 161 -17.35 -7.33 16.37
C GLY A 161 -17.57 -7.09 14.87
N THR A 162 -18.59 -6.32 14.44
CA THR A 162 -18.89 -6.06 13.02
C THR A 162 -17.95 -5.06 12.34
N GLY A 163 -16.91 -4.59 13.02
CA GLY A 163 -15.93 -3.67 12.43
C GLY A 163 -16.31 -2.19 12.46
N LYS A 164 -17.20 -1.75 13.37
CA LYS A 164 -17.57 -0.33 13.54
C LYS A 164 -16.35 0.58 13.73
N GLU A 165 -15.36 0.12 14.49
CA GLU A 165 -14.12 0.86 14.73
C GLU A 165 -13.33 1.06 13.42
N VAL A 166 -13.35 0.05 12.54
CA VAL A 166 -12.71 0.12 11.23
C VAL A 166 -13.39 1.18 10.37
N VAL A 167 -14.73 1.23 10.38
CA VAL A 167 -15.52 2.24 9.67
C VAL A 167 -15.19 3.64 10.21
N ALA A 168 -15.21 3.83 11.53
CA ALA A 168 -14.89 5.11 12.17
C ALA A 168 -13.48 5.62 11.80
N ARG A 169 -12.49 4.74 11.83
CA ARG A 169 -11.11 5.06 11.41
C ARG A 169 -11.04 5.44 9.92
N ASN A 170 -11.84 4.81 9.07
CA ASN A 170 -11.90 5.16 7.64
C ASN A 170 -12.54 6.54 7.42
N VAL A 171 -13.61 6.87 8.15
CA VAL A 171 -14.21 8.22 8.11
C VAL A 171 -13.19 9.27 8.52
N HIS A 172 -12.52 9.08 9.68
CA HIS A 172 -11.49 10.01 10.14
C HIS A 172 -10.32 10.13 9.15
N PHE A 173 -9.86 9.01 8.60
CA PHE A 173 -8.76 8.98 7.65
C PHE A 173 -9.07 9.68 6.33
N LEU A 174 -10.31 9.63 5.87
CA LEU A 174 -10.78 10.27 4.64
C LEU A 174 -11.25 11.71 4.86
N SER A 175 -11.45 12.11 6.11
CA SER A 175 -11.69 13.51 6.46
C SER A 175 -10.41 14.33 6.25
N GLU A 176 -10.53 15.61 5.98
CA GLU A 176 -9.40 16.54 5.80
C GLU A 176 -8.89 17.10 7.14
N ARG A 177 -9.37 16.54 8.25
CA ARG A 177 -9.06 16.96 9.63
C ARG A 177 -7.91 16.14 10.22
#